data_5c8864be0e74505730dcddef5ffb0a8e
#
_entry.id   5c8864be0e74505730dcddef5ffb0a8e
#
_cell.length_a   1.000
_cell.length_b   1.000
_cell.length_c   1.000
_cell.angle_alpha   90.00
_cell.angle_beta   90.00
_cell.angle_gamma   90.00
#
_symmetry.space_group_name_H-M   'P 1'
#
loop_
_entity.id
_entity.type
_entity.pdbx_description
1 polymer ?
#
loop_
_entity_poly.entity_id
_entity_poly.type
_entity_poly.pdbx_seq_one_letter_code
_entity_poly.pdbx_strand_id
1 'polypeptide(L)'
;FEQFNSLNALVIGDVMIDAYYFGKVDRISPEAPVPIVAVEKRENRLGGAANVALNIQALGANPILCSVIGNDVDGVLLNTLLEKENLSAEGIINDENRITTVKTRVIGNNHQILRVDSETEKNLEPETTLLLFDRIKTLIENKNIDVVIFEDYDKLQRPFLMIHEKSFLQEQSYTPEMPKEKMNEF
;
A
#
# COMPACT_ATOMS: atom_id res chain seq x y z
N PHE A 1 -9.71 -4.77 22.11
CA PHE A 1 -9.50 -5.45 20.81
C PHE A 1 -10.81 -5.98 20.22
N GLU A 2 -11.80 -6.44 20.99
CA GLU A 2 -13.09 -6.95 20.46
C GLU A 2 -13.82 -5.93 19.54
N GLN A 3 -13.63 -4.65 19.76
CA GLN A 3 -14.23 -3.58 18.93
C GLN A 3 -13.61 -3.48 17.53
N PHE A 4 -12.42 -4.05 17.30
CA PHE A 4 -11.78 -4.02 15.97
C PHE A 4 -12.45 -4.96 14.97
N ASN A 5 -13.09 -6.04 15.43
CA ASN A 5 -13.66 -7.08 14.56
C ASN A 5 -14.81 -6.60 13.67
N SER A 6 -15.37 -5.43 13.93
CA SER A 6 -16.45 -4.83 13.12
C SER A 6 -16.00 -3.67 12.26
N LEU A 7 -14.74 -3.24 12.36
CA LEU A 7 -14.23 -2.08 11.64
C LEU A 7 -13.83 -2.44 10.20
N ASN A 8 -14.26 -1.61 9.27
CA ASN A 8 -13.79 -1.63 7.88
C ASN A 8 -12.78 -0.49 7.69
N ALA A 9 -11.54 -0.85 7.40
CA ALA A 9 -10.45 0.09 7.21
C ALA A 9 -10.06 0.16 5.72
N LEU A 10 -10.21 1.33 5.11
CA LEU A 10 -9.71 1.58 3.76
C LEU A 10 -8.24 1.98 3.85
N VAL A 11 -7.35 1.15 3.32
CA VAL A 11 -5.92 1.41 3.26
C VAL A 11 -5.57 1.88 1.85
N ILE A 12 -5.12 3.11 1.73
CA ILE A 12 -4.75 3.73 0.46
C ILE A 12 -3.24 3.96 0.49
N GLY A 13 -2.52 3.41 -0.47
CA GLY A 13 -1.07 3.59 -0.46
C GLY A 13 -0.32 2.76 -1.50
N ASP A 14 0.99 2.87 -1.46
CA ASP A 14 1.88 2.13 -2.35
C ASP A 14 2.03 0.68 -1.89
N VAL A 15 1.61 -0.26 -2.74
CA VAL A 15 1.84 -1.69 -2.52
C VAL A 15 3.14 -2.11 -3.20
N MET A 16 3.79 -3.13 -2.66
CA MET A 16 4.99 -3.70 -3.22
C MET A 16 5.14 -5.18 -2.87
N ILE A 17 6.00 -5.85 -3.59
CA ILE A 17 6.47 -7.19 -3.23
C ILE A 17 7.81 -7.04 -2.54
N ASP A 18 7.91 -7.51 -1.30
CA ASP A 18 9.18 -7.73 -0.61
C ASP A 18 9.70 -9.13 -0.97
N ALA A 19 10.64 -9.19 -1.90
CA ALA A 19 11.27 -10.42 -2.35
C ALA A 19 12.56 -10.69 -1.55
N TYR A 20 12.76 -11.94 -1.15
CA TYR A 20 13.94 -12.37 -0.41
C TYR A 20 14.63 -13.54 -1.10
N TYR A 21 15.92 -13.41 -1.30
CA TYR A 21 16.81 -14.48 -1.75
C TYR A 21 17.75 -14.82 -0.61
N PHE A 22 17.49 -15.95 0.04
CA PHE A 22 18.34 -16.48 1.12
C PHE A 22 19.33 -17.47 0.55
N GLY A 23 20.59 -17.36 0.96
CA GLY A 23 21.63 -18.26 0.48
C GLY A 23 22.91 -18.18 1.28
N LYS A 24 23.93 -18.88 0.76
CA LYS A 24 25.28 -18.91 1.33
C LYS A 24 26.27 -18.13 0.47
N VAL A 25 27.24 -17.54 1.15
CA VAL A 25 28.38 -16.86 0.53
C VAL A 25 29.65 -17.59 0.93
N ASP A 26 30.18 -18.43 0.02
CA ASP A 26 31.37 -19.23 0.26
C ASP A 26 32.54 -18.78 -0.61
N ARG A 27 32.32 -17.93 -1.61
CA ARG A 27 33.35 -17.50 -2.56
C ARG A 27 33.09 -16.10 -3.11
N ILE A 28 34.17 -15.48 -3.57
CA ILE A 28 34.12 -14.22 -4.35
C ILE A 28 34.09 -14.58 -5.84
N SER A 29 33.44 -13.74 -6.66
CA SER A 29 33.37 -13.89 -8.11
C SER A 29 34.79 -13.79 -8.72
N PRO A 30 35.14 -14.63 -9.70
CA PRO A 30 36.37 -14.45 -10.48
C PRO A 30 36.29 -13.26 -11.46
N GLU A 31 35.08 -12.73 -11.74
CA GLU A 31 34.84 -11.65 -12.71
C GLU A 31 34.92 -10.25 -12.06
N ALA A 32 34.64 -10.17 -10.76
CA ALA A 32 34.67 -8.91 -10.01
C ALA A 32 34.77 -9.17 -8.50
N PRO A 33 35.28 -8.23 -7.68
CA PRO A 33 35.42 -8.39 -6.24
C PRO A 33 34.06 -8.33 -5.51
N VAL A 34 33.09 -9.16 -5.93
CA VAL A 34 31.75 -9.25 -5.36
C VAL A 34 31.46 -10.65 -4.84
N PRO A 35 30.74 -10.83 -3.73
CA PRO A 35 30.34 -12.13 -3.23
C PRO A 35 29.38 -12.84 -4.18
N ILE A 36 29.52 -14.16 -4.30
CA ILE A 36 28.54 -15.01 -4.97
C ILE A 36 27.59 -15.56 -3.90
N VAL A 37 26.31 -15.26 -4.02
CA VAL A 37 25.28 -15.82 -3.16
C VAL A 37 24.66 -17.03 -3.84
N ALA A 38 24.93 -18.20 -3.30
CA ALA A 38 24.29 -19.45 -3.73
C ALA A 38 22.88 -19.52 -3.10
N VAL A 39 21.85 -19.19 -3.89
CA VAL A 39 20.47 -19.07 -3.41
C VAL A 39 19.92 -20.45 -3.03
N GLU A 40 19.49 -20.61 -1.78
CA GLU A 40 18.87 -21.82 -1.22
C GLU A 40 17.35 -21.70 -1.10
N LYS A 41 16.83 -20.47 -0.83
CA LYS A 41 15.41 -20.21 -0.63
C LYS A 41 15.03 -18.87 -1.28
N ARG A 42 13.85 -18.84 -1.88
CA ARG A 42 13.19 -17.61 -2.34
C ARG A 42 11.87 -17.43 -1.62
N GLU A 43 11.53 -16.20 -1.27
CA GLU A 43 10.30 -15.86 -0.57
C GLU A 43 9.80 -14.50 -1.06
N ASN A 44 8.51 -14.40 -1.30
CA ASN A 44 7.83 -13.15 -1.63
C ASN A 44 6.77 -12.86 -0.58
N ARG A 45 6.72 -11.63 -0.13
CA ARG A 45 5.77 -11.13 0.88
C ARG A 45 5.11 -9.86 0.38
N LEU A 46 3.91 -9.59 0.88
CA LEU A 46 3.26 -8.31 0.71
C LEU A 46 3.98 -7.24 1.52
N GLY A 47 4.28 -6.10 0.90
CA GLY A 47 4.96 -4.95 1.48
C GLY A 47 4.17 -3.65 1.30
N GLY A 48 4.63 -2.55 1.91
CA GLY A 48 3.98 -1.25 1.85
C GLY A 48 2.56 -1.29 2.42
N ALA A 49 1.63 -0.62 1.76
CA ALA A 49 0.23 -0.57 2.15
C ALA A 49 -0.42 -1.96 2.29
N ALA A 50 0.04 -2.95 1.50
CA ALA A 50 -0.46 -4.32 1.64
C ALA A 50 -0.02 -4.98 2.96
N ASN A 51 1.19 -4.69 3.45
CA ASN A 51 1.62 -5.13 4.78
C ASN A 51 0.84 -4.42 5.90
N VAL A 52 0.48 -3.15 5.72
CA VAL A 52 -0.41 -2.43 6.65
C VAL A 52 -1.78 -3.11 6.70
N ALA A 53 -2.35 -3.48 5.54
CA ALA A 53 -3.60 -4.20 5.47
C ALA A 53 -3.54 -5.55 6.21
N LEU A 54 -2.44 -6.32 6.05
CA LEU A 54 -2.22 -7.57 6.80
C LEU A 54 -2.21 -7.34 8.33
N ASN A 55 -1.55 -6.28 8.78
CA ASN A 55 -1.51 -5.95 10.21
C ASN A 55 -2.90 -5.59 10.75
N ILE A 56 -3.70 -4.85 9.98
CA ILE A 56 -5.08 -4.49 10.32
C ILE A 56 -5.94 -5.76 10.39
N GLN A 57 -5.81 -6.66 9.42
CA GLN A 57 -6.50 -7.96 9.40
C GLN A 57 -6.11 -8.81 10.62
N ALA A 58 -4.83 -8.84 10.99
CA ALA A 58 -4.34 -9.56 12.17
C ALA A 58 -4.90 -8.99 13.49
N LEU A 59 -5.26 -7.70 13.53
CA LEU A 59 -5.94 -7.08 14.67
C LEU A 59 -7.44 -7.39 14.71
N GLY A 60 -7.97 -8.06 13.69
CA GLY A 60 -9.37 -8.48 13.60
C GLY A 60 -10.28 -7.56 12.78
N ALA A 61 -9.77 -6.44 12.26
CA ALA A 61 -10.53 -5.54 11.39
C ALA A 61 -10.55 -6.03 9.92
N ASN A 62 -11.43 -5.47 9.12
CA ASN A 62 -11.60 -5.81 7.70
C ASN A 62 -10.88 -4.75 6.84
N PRO A 63 -9.66 -5.00 6.36
CA PRO A 63 -8.97 -4.07 5.48
C PRO A 63 -9.50 -4.15 4.05
N ILE A 64 -9.66 -3.00 3.42
CA ILE A 64 -9.89 -2.85 1.99
C ILE A 64 -8.70 -2.09 1.44
N LEU A 65 -7.94 -2.72 0.54
CA LEU A 65 -6.71 -2.15 0.00
C LEU A 65 -7.00 -1.42 -1.31
N CYS A 66 -6.49 -0.19 -1.43
CA CYS A 66 -6.63 0.62 -2.63
C CYS A 66 -5.25 1.11 -3.09
N SER A 67 -4.84 0.72 -4.28
CA SER A 67 -3.50 0.99 -4.84
C SER A 67 -3.45 0.87 -6.35
N VAL A 68 -2.30 1.21 -6.93
CA VAL A 68 -2.00 1.05 -8.36
C VAL A 68 -0.78 0.14 -8.52
N ILE A 69 -0.89 -0.83 -9.41
CA ILE A 69 0.20 -1.76 -9.77
C ILE A 69 0.41 -1.77 -11.29
N GLY A 70 1.51 -2.32 -11.74
CA GLY A 70 1.76 -2.56 -13.17
C GLY A 70 0.89 -3.69 -13.74
N ASN A 71 0.60 -3.61 -15.03
CA ASN A 71 0.02 -4.73 -15.78
C ASN A 71 1.15 -5.67 -16.25
N ASP A 72 1.87 -6.26 -15.30
CA ASP A 72 3.07 -7.08 -15.53
C ASP A 72 3.03 -8.40 -14.72
N VAL A 73 4.10 -9.20 -14.86
CA VAL A 73 4.21 -10.51 -14.18
C VAL A 73 4.22 -10.34 -12.65
N ASP A 74 4.83 -9.28 -12.15
CA ASP A 74 4.89 -8.99 -10.71
C ASP A 74 3.54 -8.50 -10.20
N GLY A 75 2.73 -7.82 -11.00
CA GLY A 75 1.34 -7.48 -10.70
C GLY A 75 0.45 -8.72 -10.55
N VAL A 76 0.63 -9.72 -11.43
CA VAL A 76 -0.05 -11.03 -11.29
C VAL A 76 0.39 -11.73 -10.02
N LEU A 77 1.70 -11.71 -9.71
CA LEU A 77 2.24 -12.28 -8.47
C LEU A 77 1.68 -11.58 -7.23
N LEU A 78 1.59 -10.24 -7.24
CA LEU A 78 1.03 -9.47 -6.13
C LEU A 78 -0.43 -9.85 -5.88
N ASN A 79 -1.25 -9.94 -6.93
CA ASN A 79 -2.64 -10.37 -6.81
C ASN A 79 -2.75 -11.80 -6.25
N THR A 80 -1.86 -12.71 -6.65
CA THR A 80 -1.81 -14.07 -6.10
C THR A 80 -1.45 -14.07 -4.60
N LEU A 81 -0.56 -13.17 -4.18
CA LEU A 81 -0.22 -13.01 -2.76
C LEU A 81 -1.38 -12.43 -1.96
N LEU A 82 -2.12 -11.44 -2.51
CA LEU A 82 -3.33 -10.90 -1.87
C LEU A 82 -4.38 -11.99 -1.66
N GLU A 83 -4.66 -12.79 -2.70
CA GLU A 83 -5.61 -13.90 -2.63
C GLU A 83 -5.21 -14.93 -1.56
N LYS A 84 -3.93 -15.31 -1.51
CA LYS A 84 -3.40 -16.24 -0.52
C LYS A 84 -3.61 -15.78 0.93
N GLU A 85 -3.51 -14.47 1.16
CA GLU A 85 -3.69 -13.84 2.46
C GLU A 85 -5.16 -13.42 2.72
N ASN A 86 -6.11 -13.79 1.82
CA ASN A 86 -7.53 -13.43 1.87
C ASN A 86 -7.77 -11.90 1.87
N LEU A 87 -6.91 -11.13 1.22
CA LEU A 87 -7.10 -9.71 0.99
C LEU A 87 -7.80 -9.49 -0.35
N SER A 88 -8.83 -8.63 -0.37
CA SER A 88 -9.55 -8.27 -1.60
C SER A 88 -8.68 -7.41 -2.51
N ALA A 89 -8.64 -7.74 -3.78
CA ALA A 89 -8.01 -6.92 -4.83
C ALA A 89 -9.00 -5.91 -5.48
N GLU A 90 -10.22 -5.75 -4.96
CA GLU A 90 -11.25 -4.89 -5.56
C GLU A 90 -10.84 -3.41 -5.69
N GLY A 91 -9.95 -2.92 -4.85
CA GLY A 91 -9.41 -1.57 -4.90
C GLY A 91 -8.10 -1.43 -5.68
N ILE A 92 -7.58 -2.53 -6.25
CA ILE A 92 -6.34 -2.50 -7.03
C ILE A 92 -6.62 -2.09 -8.48
N ILE A 93 -5.83 -1.14 -8.98
CA ILE A 93 -5.87 -0.67 -10.36
C ILE A 93 -4.60 -1.12 -11.07
N ASN A 94 -4.76 -1.71 -12.27
CA ASN A 94 -3.64 -2.06 -13.15
C ASN A 94 -3.36 -0.89 -14.11
N ASP A 95 -2.10 -0.50 -14.23
CA ASP A 95 -1.64 0.55 -15.14
C ASP A 95 -0.57 -0.03 -16.08
N GLU A 96 -0.79 0.07 -17.39
CA GLU A 96 0.12 -0.45 -18.41
C GLU A 96 1.43 0.34 -18.53
N ASN A 97 1.45 1.58 -18.03
CA ASN A 97 2.60 2.47 -18.10
C ASN A 97 3.51 2.40 -16.85
N ARG A 98 3.20 1.49 -15.92
CA ARG A 98 3.98 1.29 -14.69
C ARG A 98 4.48 -0.14 -14.59
N ILE A 99 5.53 -0.31 -13.79
CA ILE A 99 5.94 -1.63 -13.30
C ILE A 99 5.50 -1.78 -11.85
N THR A 100 5.13 -3.00 -11.48
CA THR A 100 4.83 -3.33 -10.08
C THR A 100 6.09 -3.22 -9.24
N THR A 101 6.01 -2.55 -8.11
CA THR A 101 7.17 -2.33 -7.23
C THR A 101 7.60 -3.65 -6.58
N VAL A 102 8.88 -4.00 -6.77
CA VAL A 102 9.52 -5.16 -6.14
C VAL A 102 10.81 -4.71 -5.46
N LYS A 103 10.94 -5.00 -4.18
CA LYS A 103 12.17 -4.74 -3.40
C LYS A 103 12.84 -6.06 -3.03
N THR A 104 13.82 -6.46 -3.83
CA THR A 104 14.54 -7.73 -3.66
C THR A 104 15.69 -7.57 -2.69
N ARG A 105 15.67 -8.32 -1.59
CA ARG A 105 16.74 -8.39 -0.60
C ARG A 105 17.51 -9.69 -0.76
N VAL A 106 18.80 -9.56 -1.01
CA VAL A 106 19.71 -10.69 -1.11
C VAL A 106 20.40 -10.87 0.24
N ILE A 107 20.16 -12.03 0.87
CA ILE A 107 20.62 -12.39 2.21
C ILE A 107 21.64 -13.53 2.05
N GLY A 108 22.88 -13.27 2.41
CA GLY A 108 23.94 -14.28 2.43
C GLY A 108 24.46 -14.49 3.85
N ASN A 109 24.52 -15.74 4.32
CA ASN A 109 24.99 -16.09 5.67
C ASN A 109 24.30 -15.25 6.79
N ASN A 110 22.97 -15.04 6.68
CA ASN A 110 22.12 -14.23 7.57
C ASN A 110 22.42 -12.72 7.58
N HIS A 111 23.20 -12.22 6.63
CA HIS A 111 23.44 -10.79 6.45
C HIS A 111 22.86 -10.30 5.12
N GLN A 112 22.25 -9.12 5.13
CA GLN A 112 21.81 -8.48 3.89
C GLN A 112 23.03 -8.00 3.12
N ILE A 113 23.23 -8.57 1.93
CA ILE A 113 24.35 -8.24 1.03
C ILE A 113 23.97 -7.08 0.10
N LEU A 114 22.74 -7.11 -0.43
CA LEU A 114 22.29 -6.19 -1.46
C LEU A 114 20.78 -6.04 -1.38
N ARG A 115 20.27 -4.88 -1.79
CA ARG A 115 18.87 -4.67 -2.16
C ARG A 115 18.81 -4.21 -3.62
N VAL A 116 17.93 -4.82 -4.39
CA VAL A 116 17.62 -4.42 -5.76
C VAL A 116 16.16 -3.96 -5.81
N ASP A 117 15.94 -2.73 -6.21
CA ASP A 117 14.61 -2.15 -6.30
C ASP A 117 14.20 -2.04 -7.77
N SER A 118 13.06 -2.61 -8.11
CA SER A 118 12.39 -2.49 -9.39
C SER A 118 11.11 -1.69 -9.15
N GLU A 119 11.08 -0.44 -9.59
CA GLU A 119 9.97 0.46 -9.33
C GLU A 119 9.87 1.59 -10.34
N THR A 120 8.68 2.17 -10.48
CA THR A 120 8.46 3.42 -11.22
C THR A 120 8.51 4.58 -10.23
N GLU A 121 9.49 5.46 -10.37
CA GLU A 121 9.64 6.66 -9.51
C GLU A 121 8.73 7.81 -9.92
N LYS A 122 8.12 7.72 -11.12
CA LYS A 122 7.22 8.77 -11.63
C LYS A 122 5.89 8.77 -10.88
N ASN A 123 5.33 9.95 -10.70
CA ASN A 123 3.96 10.12 -10.21
C ASN A 123 2.97 9.40 -11.13
N LEU A 124 1.78 9.13 -10.62
CA LEU A 124 0.68 8.60 -11.42
C LEU A 124 0.33 9.58 -12.54
N GLU A 125 0.04 9.03 -13.71
CA GLU A 125 -0.56 9.81 -14.79
C GLU A 125 -1.96 10.31 -14.37
N PRO A 126 -2.39 11.48 -14.90
CA PRO A 126 -3.68 12.06 -14.51
C PRO A 126 -4.86 11.12 -14.69
N GLU A 127 -4.87 10.30 -15.73
CA GLU A 127 -5.92 9.33 -16.01
C GLU A 127 -5.98 8.24 -14.94
N THR A 128 -4.84 7.64 -14.60
CA THR A 128 -4.75 6.62 -13.54
C THR A 128 -5.10 7.22 -12.17
N THR A 129 -4.72 8.49 -11.94
CA THR A 129 -5.10 9.23 -10.72
C THR A 129 -6.61 9.36 -10.60
N LEU A 130 -7.31 9.71 -11.69
CA LEU A 130 -8.77 9.80 -11.71
C LEU A 130 -9.43 8.44 -11.47
N LEU A 131 -8.93 7.39 -12.12
CA LEU A 131 -9.44 6.02 -11.92
C LEU A 131 -9.30 5.57 -10.46
N LEU A 132 -8.16 5.86 -9.84
CA LEU A 132 -7.93 5.56 -8.42
C LEU A 132 -8.90 6.34 -7.53
N PHE A 133 -9.08 7.63 -7.81
CA PHE A 133 -10.01 8.47 -7.07
C PHE A 133 -11.47 7.98 -7.17
N ASP A 134 -11.94 7.64 -8.37
CA ASP A 134 -13.28 7.11 -8.59
C ASP A 134 -13.48 5.75 -7.90
N ARG A 135 -12.43 4.91 -7.88
CA ARG A 135 -12.44 3.65 -7.15
C ARG A 135 -12.55 3.87 -5.63
N ILE A 136 -11.74 4.76 -5.07
CA ILE A 136 -11.80 5.14 -3.65
C ILE A 136 -13.18 5.67 -3.28
N LYS A 137 -13.74 6.59 -4.09
CA LYS A 137 -15.08 7.14 -3.90
C LYS A 137 -16.14 6.04 -3.89
N THR A 138 -16.10 5.15 -4.87
CA THR A 138 -17.03 4.00 -4.98
C THR A 138 -16.95 3.09 -3.76
N LEU A 139 -15.75 2.82 -3.25
CA LEU A 139 -15.56 2.01 -2.05
C LEU A 139 -16.13 2.70 -0.81
N ILE A 140 -15.91 4.00 -0.64
CA ILE A 140 -16.44 4.76 0.50
C ILE A 140 -17.97 4.82 0.45
N GLU A 141 -18.57 5.00 -0.74
CA GLU A 141 -20.02 5.07 -0.90
C GLU A 141 -20.74 3.72 -0.70
N ASN A 142 -20.10 2.61 -1.07
CA ASN A 142 -20.73 1.28 -1.08
C ASN A 142 -20.32 0.38 0.09
N LYS A 143 -19.26 0.70 0.80
CA LYS A 143 -18.78 -0.03 1.98
C LYS A 143 -18.88 0.89 3.20
N ASN A 144 -19.29 0.37 4.31
CA ASN A 144 -19.29 1.12 5.56
C ASN A 144 -17.85 1.29 6.05
N ILE A 145 -17.14 2.29 5.52
CA ILE A 145 -15.75 2.58 5.91
C ILE A 145 -15.76 3.35 7.22
N ASP A 146 -15.12 2.79 8.25
CA ASP A 146 -14.99 3.40 9.57
C ASP A 146 -13.72 4.25 9.71
N VAL A 147 -12.66 3.88 8.99
CA VAL A 147 -11.36 4.56 9.04
C VAL A 147 -10.66 4.49 7.68
N VAL A 148 -9.98 5.57 7.33
CA VAL A 148 -9.10 5.64 6.15
C VAL A 148 -7.66 5.78 6.63
N ILE A 149 -6.80 4.94 6.15
CA ILE A 149 -5.37 4.92 6.48
C ILE A 149 -4.59 5.16 5.20
N PHE A 150 -3.70 6.12 5.26
CA PHE A 150 -2.83 6.45 4.14
C PHE A 150 -1.42 5.95 4.43
N GLU A 151 -0.85 5.22 3.48
CA GLU A 151 0.51 4.73 3.52
C GLU A 151 1.17 4.97 2.16
N ASP A 152 1.83 6.12 2.02
CA ASP A 152 2.36 6.63 0.77
C ASP A 152 3.87 6.83 0.85
N TYR A 153 4.58 6.26 -0.13
CA TYR A 153 6.00 6.47 -0.38
C TYR A 153 6.25 7.53 -1.47
N ASP A 154 5.40 8.58 -1.49
CA ASP A 154 5.54 9.73 -2.37
C ASP A 154 5.14 9.51 -3.84
N LYS A 155 4.44 8.41 -4.16
CA LYS A 155 4.02 8.08 -5.54
C LYS A 155 2.55 8.37 -5.82
N LEU A 156 1.72 8.45 -4.74
CA LEU A 156 0.28 8.70 -4.81
C LEU A 156 -0.10 10.14 -4.40
N GLN A 157 0.84 11.09 -4.38
CA GLN A 157 0.70 12.44 -3.80
C GLN A 157 -0.57 13.22 -4.21
N ARG A 158 -1.04 13.11 -5.45
CA ARG A 158 -2.20 13.89 -5.93
C ARG A 158 -3.57 13.41 -5.42
N PRO A 159 -3.87 12.10 -5.34
CA PRO A 159 -5.12 11.63 -4.75
C PRO A 159 -5.30 12.08 -3.29
N PHE A 160 -4.21 12.13 -2.54
CA PHE A 160 -4.19 12.59 -1.16
C PHE A 160 -4.67 14.02 -0.98
N LEU A 161 -4.07 14.95 -1.74
CA LEU A 161 -4.44 16.37 -1.68
C LEU A 161 -5.92 16.58 -2.03
N MET A 162 -6.42 15.87 -3.04
CA MET A 162 -7.83 16.00 -3.47
C MET A 162 -8.83 15.43 -2.44
N ILE A 163 -8.48 14.34 -1.75
CA ILE A 163 -9.35 13.77 -0.70
C ILE A 163 -9.34 14.68 0.52
N HIS A 164 -8.16 15.17 0.91
CA HIS A 164 -8.01 16.08 2.05
C HIS A 164 -8.73 17.42 1.82
N GLU A 165 -8.62 18.01 0.63
CA GLU A 165 -9.31 19.25 0.31
C GLU A 165 -10.86 19.09 0.32
N LYS A 166 -11.39 17.97 -0.19
CA LYS A 166 -12.85 17.74 -0.21
C LYS A 166 -13.41 17.41 1.17
N SER A 167 -12.72 16.64 2.01
CA SER A 167 -13.13 16.37 3.39
C SER A 167 -13.06 17.64 4.23
N PHE A 168 -12.04 18.47 4.04
CA PHE A 168 -11.92 19.76 4.72
C PHE A 168 -13.02 20.75 4.33
N LEU A 169 -13.44 20.78 3.05
CA LEU A 169 -14.55 21.60 2.57
C LEU A 169 -15.91 21.11 3.09
N GLN A 170 -16.07 19.81 3.34
CA GLN A 170 -17.30 19.26 3.93
C GLN A 170 -17.39 19.53 5.44
N GLU A 171 -16.29 19.52 6.17
CA GLU A 171 -16.26 19.92 7.58
C GLU A 171 -16.46 21.43 7.79
N GLN A 172 -16.01 22.27 6.85
CA GLN A 172 -16.31 23.72 6.92
C GLN A 172 -17.77 24.06 6.66
N SER A 173 -18.58 23.16 6.11
CA SER A 173 -20.03 23.36 5.97
C SER A 173 -20.81 23.01 7.25
N TYR A 174 -20.17 22.39 8.23
CA TYR A 174 -20.73 22.13 9.55
C TYR A 174 -20.28 23.22 10.53
N THR A 175 -20.93 24.39 10.48
CA THR A 175 -20.94 25.35 11.60
C THR A 175 -21.95 24.84 12.62
N PRO A 176 -21.52 24.33 13.79
CA PRO A 176 -22.48 24.10 14.87
C PRO A 176 -23.07 25.48 15.24
N GLU A 177 -24.37 25.66 15.07
CA GLU A 177 -25.07 26.79 15.70
C GLU A 177 -24.85 26.66 17.21
N MET A 178 -23.98 27.51 17.75
CA MET A 178 -23.85 27.63 19.20
C MET A 178 -25.22 28.16 19.73
N PRO A 179 -25.80 27.49 20.74
CA PRO A 179 -26.99 27.98 21.38
C PRO A 179 -26.71 29.37 21.93
N LYS A 180 -27.58 30.35 21.57
CA LYS A 180 -27.46 31.77 21.95
C LYS A 180 -27.49 32.05 23.46
N GLU A 181 -27.65 31.03 24.30
CA GLU A 181 -27.73 31.15 25.76
C GLU A 181 -26.37 31.22 26.49
N LYS A 182 -25.22 31.04 25.81
CA LYS A 182 -23.90 31.12 26.42
C LYS A 182 -23.06 32.37 26.07
N MET A 183 -23.69 33.38 25.47
CA MET A 183 -22.96 34.61 25.09
C MET A 183 -22.98 35.72 26.13
N ASN A 184 -23.52 35.50 27.35
CA ASN A 184 -23.63 36.53 28.41
C ASN A 184 -22.80 36.26 29.67
N GLU A 185 -21.81 35.34 29.63
CA GLU A 185 -20.94 35.09 30.79
C GLU A 185 -19.45 35.16 30.40
N PHE A 186 -19.01 36.29 29.82
CA PHE A 186 -17.60 36.71 29.89
C PHE A 186 -17.50 38.23 29.68
#